data_3e4b7dfe1ea9a2df7f017d084f881778
#
_entry.id   3e4b7dfe1ea9a2df7f017d084f881778
#
_cell.length_a   1.000
_cell.length_b   1.000
_cell.length_c   1.000
_cell.angle_alpha   90.00
_cell.angle_beta   90.00
_cell.angle_gamma   90.00
#
_symmetry.space_group_name_H-M   'P 1'
#
loop_
_entity.id
_entity.type
_entity.pdbx_description
1 polymer ?
#
loop_
_entity_poly.entity_id
_entity_poly.type
_entity_poly.pdbx_seq_one_letter_code
_entity_poly.pdbx_strand_id
1 'polypeptide(L)'
;MTSQDRYSAAVHEAGHVVVAWALGLKTRKMAVGIDGDDTAGAAEIEESPHLLLVDQIAICSPGADAQRMFDAPTHEVAAFSDMVKIANLVDGFADDEGEALRYAGYRRSKELLELHRAKVERLAQALAERAELDQAAIEQILISDG
;
A
#
# COMPACT_ATOMS: atom_id res chain seq x y z
N MET A 1 -12.87 -14.58 14.36
CA MET A 1 -13.46 -13.76 13.30
C MET A 1 -12.72 -12.42 13.21
N THR A 2 -12.35 -12.02 12.02
CA THR A 2 -11.61 -10.77 11.78
C THR A 2 -12.60 -9.61 11.66
N SER A 3 -12.34 -8.48 12.32
CA SER A 3 -13.18 -7.30 12.20
C SER A 3 -13.05 -6.67 10.80
N GLN A 4 -14.09 -5.95 10.40
CA GLN A 4 -14.09 -5.22 9.14
C GLN A 4 -13.00 -4.13 9.13
N ASP A 5 -12.77 -3.47 10.26
CA ASP A 5 -11.71 -2.47 10.38
C ASP A 5 -10.33 -3.07 10.19
N ARG A 6 -10.07 -4.24 10.78
CA ARG A 6 -8.80 -4.96 10.61
C ARG A 6 -8.59 -5.38 9.16
N TYR A 7 -9.64 -5.93 8.53
CA TYR A 7 -9.56 -6.30 7.12
C TYR A 7 -9.28 -5.08 6.24
N SER A 8 -9.96 -3.98 6.51
CA SER A 8 -9.79 -2.73 5.77
C SER A 8 -8.36 -2.19 5.91
N ALA A 9 -7.80 -2.20 7.12
CA ALA A 9 -6.41 -1.82 7.36
C ALA A 9 -5.46 -2.77 6.62
N ALA A 10 -5.76 -4.07 6.62
CA ALA A 10 -4.94 -5.07 5.90
C ALA A 10 -4.96 -4.83 4.39
N VAL A 11 -6.09 -4.48 3.81
CA VAL A 11 -6.21 -4.14 2.38
C VAL A 11 -5.37 -2.91 2.05
N HIS A 12 -5.43 -1.89 2.90
CA HIS A 12 -4.65 -0.66 2.73
C HIS A 12 -3.15 -0.97 2.67
N GLU A 13 -2.64 -1.71 3.65
CA GLU A 13 -1.22 -2.08 3.70
C GLU A 13 -0.83 -3.03 2.56
N ALA A 14 -1.71 -3.97 2.22
CA ALA A 14 -1.47 -4.89 1.09
C ALA A 14 -1.34 -4.13 -0.23
N GLY A 15 -2.12 -3.08 -0.43
CA GLY A 15 -2.01 -2.22 -1.61
C GLY A 15 -0.62 -1.62 -1.76
N HIS A 16 -0.09 -1.03 -0.68
CA HIS A 16 1.27 -0.47 -0.68
C HIS A 16 2.32 -1.53 -0.98
N VAL A 17 2.23 -2.69 -0.35
CA VAL A 17 3.21 -3.76 -0.48
C VAL A 17 3.22 -4.36 -1.88
N VAL A 18 2.05 -4.58 -2.48
CA VAL A 18 1.95 -5.17 -3.82
C VAL A 18 2.50 -4.22 -4.87
N VAL A 19 2.18 -2.92 -4.79
CA VAL A 19 2.74 -1.93 -5.72
C VAL A 19 4.26 -1.84 -5.56
N ALA A 20 4.75 -1.80 -4.33
CA ALA A 20 6.20 -1.79 -4.05
C ALA A 20 6.89 -3.03 -4.64
N TRP A 21 6.29 -4.21 -4.43
CA TRP A 21 6.80 -5.47 -4.97
C TRP A 21 6.86 -5.45 -6.50
N ALA A 22 5.81 -4.94 -7.14
CA ALA A 22 5.77 -4.82 -8.60
C ALA A 22 6.89 -3.90 -9.14
N LEU A 23 7.33 -2.96 -8.33
CA LEU A 23 8.44 -2.04 -8.66
C LEU A 23 9.80 -2.53 -8.18
N GLY A 24 9.88 -3.77 -7.69
CA GLY A 24 11.14 -4.42 -7.34
C GLY A 24 11.59 -4.25 -5.90
N LEU A 25 10.73 -3.72 -5.02
CA LEU A 25 11.06 -3.51 -3.61
C LEU A 25 10.59 -4.65 -2.73
N LYS A 26 11.31 -4.89 -1.66
CA LYS A 26 10.97 -5.91 -0.66
C LYS A 26 10.28 -5.27 0.53
N THR A 27 9.44 -6.05 1.21
CA THR A 27 8.80 -5.66 2.47
C THR A 27 9.28 -6.59 3.56
N ARG A 28 9.79 -6.04 4.66
CA ARG A 28 10.35 -6.82 5.77
C ARG A 28 9.27 -7.34 6.71
N LYS A 29 8.20 -6.57 6.89
CA LYS A 29 7.16 -6.90 7.85
C LYS A 29 5.88 -6.12 7.53
N MET A 30 4.74 -6.75 7.84
CA MET A 30 3.43 -6.08 7.83
C MET A 30 2.72 -6.40 9.13
N ALA A 31 1.90 -5.48 9.62
CA ALA A 31 1.10 -5.68 10.83
C ALA A 31 -0.22 -4.92 10.75
N VAL A 32 -1.25 -5.45 11.40
CA VAL A 32 -2.53 -4.77 11.64
C VAL A 32 -2.96 -5.00 13.09
N GLY A 33 -3.91 -4.23 13.58
CA GLY A 33 -4.36 -4.33 14.97
C GLY A 33 -3.28 -3.87 15.94
N ILE A 34 -2.47 -2.90 15.56
CA ILE A 34 -1.34 -2.41 16.36
C ILE A 34 -1.89 -1.77 17.64
N ASP A 35 -1.33 -2.18 18.79
CA ASP A 35 -1.74 -1.70 20.13
C ASP A 35 -3.23 -1.89 20.39
N GLY A 36 -3.83 -2.93 19.80
CA GLY A 36 -5.25 -3.24 19.97
C GLY A 36 -6.19 -2.39 19.11
N ASP A 37 -5.66 -1.54 18.23
CA ASP A 37 -6.45 -0.70 17.34
C ASP A 37 -6.57 -1.38 15.96
N ASP A 38 -7.76 -1.91 15.66
CA ASP A 38 -8.01 -2.61 14.40
C ASP A 38 -7.92 -1.70 13.16
N THR A 39 -7.97 -0.37 13.31
CA THR A 39 -7.78 0.56 12.21
C THR A 39 -6.31 0.84 11.92
N ALA A 40 -5.41 0.44 12.81
CA ALA A 40 -3.98 0.71 12.68
C ALA A 40 -3.24 -0.42 11.97
N GLY A 41 -2.52 -0.06 10.92
CA GLY A 41 -1.67 -0.97 10.16
C GLY A 41 -0.34 -0.32 9.81
N ALA A 42 0.62 -1.14 9.48
CA ALA A 42 1.94 -0.68 9.03
C ALA A 42 2.59 -1.70 8.10
N ALA A 43 3.44 -1.22 7.21
CA ALA A 43 4.28 -2.05 6.36
C ALA A 43 5.69 -1.46 6.33
N GLU A 44 6.68 -2.30 6.55
CA GLU A 44 8.09 -1.90 6.48
C GLU A 44 8.64 -2.20 5.09
N ILE A 45 8.41 -1.29 4.15
CA ILE A 45 8.87 -1.41 2.77
C ILE A 45 10.27 -0.82 2.67
N GLU A 46 11.18 -1.50 1.95
CA GLU A 46 12.53 -0.97 1.77
C GLU A 46 12.51 0.39 1.09
N GLU A 47 13.45 1.26 1.47
CA GLU A 47 13.57 2.58 0.88
C GLU A 47 14.12 2.49 -0.54
N SER A 48 13.66 3.40 -1.40
CA SER A 48 13.98 3.36 -2.81
C SER A 48 14.26 4.75 -3.40
N PRO A 49 15.24 5.49 -2.87
CA PRO A 49 15.52 6.85 -3.36
C PRO A 49 16.01 6.86 -4.81
N HIS A 50 16.42 5.69 -5.33
CA HIS A 50 16.88 5.53 -6.72
C HIS A 50 15.75 5.35 -7.74
N LEU A 51 14.52 5.11 -7.28
CA LEU A 51 13.37 4.97 -8.18
C LEU A 51 12.97 6.33 -8.76
N LEU A 52 12.36 6.30 -9.93
CA LEU A 52 11.73 7.49 -10.50
C LEU A 52 10.71 8.06 -9.52
N LEU A 53 10.59 9.38 -9.50
CA LEU A 53 9.68 10.05 -8.58
C LEU A 53 8.22 9.59 -8.77
N VAL A 54 7.81 9.36 -10.01
CA VAL A 54 6.47 8.81 -10.32
C VAL A 54 6.26 7.47 -9.62
N ASP A 55 7.27 6.59 -9.63
CA ASP A 55 7.19 5.29 -8.97
C ASP A 55 7.19 5.42 -7.45
N GLN A 56 7.95 6.37 -6.89
CA GLN A 56 7.90 6.65 -5.45
C GLN A 56 6.51 7.13 -5.01
N ILE A 57 5.88 7.97 -5.81
CA ILE A 57 4.50 8.42 -5.57
C ILE A 57 3.53 7.23 -5.67
N ALA A 58 3.72 6.38 -6.68
CA ALA A 58 2.87 5.20 -6.86
C ALA A 58 2.87 4.28 -5.64
N ILE A 59 4.01 4.12 -4.97
CA ILE A 59 4.11 3.30 -3.75
C ILE A 59 3.33 3.94 -2.59
N CYS A 60 3.30 5.25 -2.51
CA CYS A 60 2.61 5.97 -1.43
C CYS A 60 1.09 6.07 -1.63
N SER A 61 0.58 5.87 -2.85
CA SER A 61 -0.79 6.21 -3.18
C SER A 61 -1.82 5.07 -3.13
N PRO A 62 -1.47 3.76 -3.10
CA PRO A 62 -2.45 2.72 -3.40
C PRO A 62 -3.37 2.31 -2.24
N GLY A 63 -3.12 2.76 -1.01
CA GLY A 63 -3.88 2.28 0.14
C GLY A 63 -5.39 2.49 0.03
N ALA A 64 -5.82 3.73 -0.18
CA ALA A 64 -7.23 4.06 -0.29
C ALA A 64 -7.86 3.48 -1.57
N ASP A 65 -7.12 3.43 -2.67
CA ASP A 65 -7.60 2.83 -3.92
C ASP A 65 -7.80 1.32 -3.76
N ALA A 66 -6.91 0.64 -3.04
CA ALA A 66 -7.07 -0.78 -2.73
C ALA A 66 -8.32 -1.02 -1.88
N GLN A 67 -8.55 -0.17 -0.88
CA GLN A 67 -9.77 -0.27 -0.07
C GLN A 67 -11.03 -0.10 -0.91
N ARG A 68 -11.07 0.86 -1.81
CA ARG A 68 -12.20 1.04 -2.73
C ARG A 68 -12.39 -0.16 -3.65
N MET A 69 -11.30 -0.75 -4.13
CA MET A 69 -11.33 -1.92 -5.02
C MET A 69 -12.02 -3.12 -4.37
N PHE A 70 -11.89 -3.30 -3.06
CA PHE A 70 -12.46 -4.40 -2.31
C PHE A 70 -13.66 -4.01 -1.43
N ASP A 71 -14.26 -2.84 -1.69
CA ASP A 71 -15.40 -2.30 -0.94
C ASP A 71 -15.12 -2.24 0.58
N ALA A 72 -13.88 -1.96 0.93
CA ALA A 72 -13.46 -1.81 2.32
C ALA A 72 -13.52 -0.33 2.74
N PRO A 73 -13.90 -0.02 3.98
CA PRO A 73 -13.91 1.37 4.46
C PRO A 73 -12.51 1.99 4.42
N THR A 74 -12.42 3.25 4.00
CA THR A 74 -11.18 4.01 4.07
C THR A 74 -11.02 4.62 5.46
N HIS A 75 -9.77 4.71 5.93
CA HIS A 75 -9.44 5.32 7.23
C HIS A 75 -8.72 6.64 6.98
N GLU A 76 -9.28 7.75 7.48
CA GLU A 76 -8.80 9.10 7.20
C GLU A 76 -7.36 9.34 7.65
N VAL A 77 -6.96 8.79 8.79
CA VAL A 77 -5.61 8.97 9.33
C VAL A 77 -4.57 8.37 8.40
N ALA A 78 -4.79 7.14 7.93
CA ALA A 78 -3.88 6.48 7.00
C ALA A 78 -3.83 7.19 5.65
N ALA A 79 -4.99 7.59 5.12
CA ALA A 79 -5.07 8.32 3.86
C ALA A 79 -4.37 9.67 3.95
N PHE A 80 -4.53 10.38 5.07
CA PHE A 80 -3.86 11.66 5.30
C PHE A 80 -2.34 11.50 5.37
N SER A 81 -1.86 10.46 6.07
CA SER A 81 -0.42 10.17 6.16
C SER A 81 0.19 9.92 4.78
N ASP A 82 -0.51 9.18 3.92
CA ASP A 82 -0.06 8.93 2.55
C ASP A 82 -0.01 10.23 1.73
N MET A 83 -1.01 11.09 1.88
CA MET A 83 -1.05 12.39 1.19
C MET A 83 0.11 13.30 1.61
N VAL A 84 0.49 13.29 2.89
CA VAL A 84 1.62 14.07 3.39
C VAL A 84 2.93 13.59 2.77
N LYS A 85 3.12 12.27 2.68
CA LYS A 85 4.31 11.69 2.04
C LYS A 85 4.42 12.12 0.58
N ILE A 86 3.31 12.07 -0.16
CA ILE A 86 3.27 12.48 -1.57
C ILE A 86 3.55 13.97 -1.70
N ALA A 87 2.96 14.80 -0.85
CA ALA A 87 3.21 16.24 -0.85
C ALA A 87 4.70 16.55 -0.64
N ASN A 88 5.36 15.82 0.26
CA ASN A 88 6.79 15.97 0.49
C ASN A 88 7.63 15.57 -0.72
N LEU A 89 7.21 14.54 -1.45
CA LEU A 89 7.93 14.09 -2.66
C LEU A 89 7.88 15.12 -3.78
N VAL A 90 6.80 15.88 -3.90
CA VAL A 90 6.65 16.90 -4.95
C VAL A 90 7.02 18.31 -4.48
N ASP A 91 7.44 18.46 -3.23
CA ASP A 91 7.87 19.73 -2.67
C ASP A 91 9.06 20.27 -3.48
N GLY A 92 9.03 21.55 -3.79
CA GLY A 92 10.07 22.19 -4.61
C GLY A 92 9.82 22.20 -6.10
N PHE A 93 8.83 21.45 -6.59
CA PHE A 93 8.39 21.55 -7.98
C PHE A 93 7.36 22.69 -8.13
N ALA A 94 7.27 23.25 -9.34
CA ALA A 94 6.18 24.18 -9.65
C ALA A 94 4.84 23.47 -9.52
N ASP A 95 3.76 24.18 -9.19
CA ASP A 95 2.45 23.60 -8.89
C ASP A 95 1.92 22.70 -10.02
N ASP A 96 2.05 23.13 -11.26
CA ASP A 96 1.60 22.36 -12.43
C ASP A 96 2.45 21.10 -12.65
N GLU A 97 3.76 21.18 -12.41
CA GLU A 97 4.68 20.04 -12.51
C GLU A 97 4.40 19.04 -11.39
N GLY A 98 4.23 19.51 -10.15
CA GLY A 98 3.90 18.67 -9.00
C GLY A 98 2.57 17.95 -9.16
N GLU A 99 1.57 18.64 -9.71
CA GLU A 99 0.27 18.04 -9.99
C GLU A 99 0.37 16.96 -11.06
N ALA A 100 1.12 17.21 -12.14
CA ALA A 100 1.35 16.23 -13.20
C ALA A 100 2.06 14.98 -12.68
N LEU A 101 3.06 15.16 -11.81
CA LEU A 101 3.78 14.05 -11.18
C LEU A 101 2.85 13.21 -10.28
N ARG A 102 2.02 13.87 -9.47
CA ARG A 102 1.05 13.18 -8.63
C ARG A 102 0.07 12.37 -9.45
N TYR A 103 -0.47 12.96 -10.50
CA TYR A 103 -1.41 12.30 -11.39
C TYR A 103 -0.79 11.06 -12.05
N ALA A 104 0.45 11.18 -12.55
CA ALA A 104 1.16 10.07 -13.15
C ALA A 104 1.39 8.95 -12.14
N GLY A 105 1.75 9.30 -10.90
CA GLY A 105 1.94 8.31 -9.82
C GLY A 105 0.63 7.60 -9.46
N TYR A 106 -0.48 8.32 -9.37
CA TYR A 106 -1.80 7.74 -9.08
C TYR A 106 -2.22 6.76 -10.18
N ARG A 107 -2.02 7.12 -11.44
CA ARG A 107 -2.33 6.23 -12.56
C ARG A 107 -1.46 4.97 -12.51
N ARG A 108 -0.18 5.12 -12.28
CA ARG A 108 0.76 4.00 -12.17
C ARG A 108 0.34 3.04 -11.06
N SER A 109 0.01 3.58 -9.89
CA SER A 109 -0.48 2.82 -8.74
C SER A 109 -1.73 2.02 -9.10
N LYS A 110 -2.71 2.69 -9.69
CA LYS A 110 -3.98 2.06 -10.05
C LYS A 110 -3.80 0.94 -11.07
N GLU A 111 -2.97 1.14 -12.08
CA GLU A 111 -2.66 0.12 -13.08
C GLU A 111 -2.04 -1.12 -12.43
N LEU A 112 -1.10 -0.93 -11.50
CA LEU A 112 -0.44 -2.04 -10.81
C LEU A 112 -1.39 -2.76 -9.86
N LEU A 113 -2.27 -2.04 -9.16
CA LEU A 113 -3.29 -2.65 -8.31
C LEU A 113 -4.24 -3.53 -9.13
N GLU A 114 -4.71 -3.05 -10.26
CA GLU A 114 -5.61 -3.81 -11.13
C GLU A 114 -4.92 -5.05 -11.69
N LEU A 115 -3.68 -4.91 -12.13
CA LEU A 115 -2.89 -6.02 -12.66
C LEU A 115 -2.65 -7.11 -11.62
N HIS A 116 -2.43 -6.74 -10.38
CA HIS A 116 -2.09 -7.65 -9.29
C HIS A 116 -3.20 -7.79 -8.24
N ARG A 117 -4.45 -7.58 -8.63
CA ARG A 117 -5.61 -7.61 -7.74
C ARG A 117 -5.65 -8.86 -6.86
N ALA A 118 -5.43 -10.04 -7.44
CA ALA A 118 -5.47 -11.30 -6.70
C ALA A 118 -4.41 -11.37 -5.60
N LYS A 119 -3.24 -10.79 -5.85
CA LYS A 119 -2.16 -10.73 -4.85
C LYS A 119 -2.53 -9.81 -3.68
N VAL A 120 -3.15 -8.67 -3.97
CA VAL A 120 -3.64 -7.76 -2.92
C VAL A 120 -4.64 -8.49 -2.03
N GLU A 121 -5.60 -9.18 -2.63
CA GLU A 121 -6.63 -9.92 -1.90
C GLU A 121 -6.04 -11.00 -0.99
N ARG A 122 -5.14 -11.83 -1.53
CA ARG A 122 -4.51 -12.91 -0.75
C ARG A 122 -3.66 -12.35 0.39
N LEU A 123 -2.89 -11.32 0.12
CA LEU A 123 -2.03 -10.71 1.14
C LEU A 123 -2.87 -10.07 2.24
N ALA A 124 -3.95 -9.36 1.88
CA ALA A 124 -4.85 -8.73 2.84
C ALA A 124 -5.53 -9.78 3.73
N GLN A 125 -6.01 -10.89 3.15
CA GLN A 125 -6.63 -11.96 3.92
C GLN A 125 -5.64 -12.58 4.91
N ALA A 126 -4.44 -12.90 4.48
CA ALA A 126 -3.42 -13.48 5.36
C ALA A 126 -3.05 -12.52 6.49
N LEU A 127 -2.89 -11.24 6.18
CA LEU A 127 -2.53 -10.24 7.18
C LEU A 127 -3.66 -10.05 8.21
N ALA A 128 -4.90 -9.98 7.74
CA ALA A 128 -6.06 -9.83 8.64
C ALA A 128 -6.19 -11.01 9.59
N GLU A 129 -5.94 -12.23 9.11
CA GLU A 129 -6.04 -13.45 9.93
C GLU A 129 -4.90 -13.57 10.94
N ARG A 130 -3.67 -13.27 10.51
CA ARG A 130 -2.46 -13.49 11.32
C ARG A 130 -2.06 -12.29 12.15
N ALA A 131 -2.57 -11.11 11.82
CA ALA A 131 -2.21 -9.81 12.39
C ALA A 131 -0.80 -9.34 12.05
N GLU A 132 0.11 -10.25 11.70
CA GLU A 132 1.49 -9.95 11.41
C GLU A 132 2.05 -10.93 10.37
N LEU A 133 2.81 -10.42 9.41
CA LEU A 133 3.51 -11.23 8.41
C LEU A 133 4.97 -10.81 8.35
N ASP A 134 5.89 -11.78 8.41
CA ASP A 134 7.32 -11.53 8.19
C ASP A 134 7.64 -11.53 6.69
N GLN A 135 8.88 -11.19 6.36
CA GLN A 135 9.33 -11.11 4.97
C GLN A 135 9.13 -12.42 4.20
N ALA A 136 9.45 -13.55 4.83
CA ALA A 136 9.32 -14.86 4.18
C ALA A 136 7.86 -15.17 3.82
N ALA A 137 6.93 -14.91 4.74
CA ALA A 137 5.50 -15.11 4.51
C ALA A 137 4.97 -14.19 3.40
N ILE A 138 5.37 -12.92 3.42
CA ILE A 138 4.98 -11.95 2.41
C ILE A 138 5.46 -12.40 1.03
N GLU A 139 6.73 -12.74 0.89
CA GLU A 139 7.30 -13.18 -0.38
C GLU A 139 6.62 -14.44 -0.90
N GLN A 140 6.34 -15.39 -0.02
CA GLN A 140 5.65 -16.63 -0.41
C GLN A 140 4.27 -16.34 -1.01
N ILE A 141 3.53 -15.41 -0.43
CA ILE A 141 2.21 -15.03 -0.94
C ILE A 141 2.32 -14.31 -2.29
N LEU A 142 3.30 -13.41 -2.41
CA LEU A 142 3.46 -12.57 -3.62
C LEU A 142 3.93 -13.37 -4.83
N ILE A 143 4.76 -14.40 -4.64
CA ILE A 143 5.26 -15.22 -5.74
C ILE A 143 4.31 -16.36 -6.11
N SER A 144 3.30 -16.64 -5.31
CA SER A 144 2.33 -17.69 -5.59
C SER A 144 1.44 -17.34 -6.78
N ASP A 145 1.25 -18.29 -7.68
CA ASP A 145 0.31 -18.15 -8.79
C ASP A 145 -1.07 -18.61 -8.34
N GLY A 146 -2.01 -17.80 -8.54
CA GLY A 146 -3.36 -18.18 -8.28
C GLY A 146 -3.98 -17.86 -7.02
#